data_19129078237c94e406a33356f1a2a3f2
#
_entry.id   19129078237c94e406a33356f1a2a3f2
#
_cell.length_a   1.000
_cell.length_b   1.000
_cell.length_c   1.000
_cell.angle_alpha   90.00
_cell.angle_beta   90.00
_cell.angle_gamma   90.00
#
_symmetry.space_group_name_H-M   'P 1'
#
loop_
_entity.id
_entity.type
_entity.pdbx_description
1 polymer ?
#
loop_
_entity_poly.entity_id
_entity_poly.type
_entity_poly.pdbx_seq_one_letter_code
_entity_poly.pdbx_strand_id
1 'polypeptide(L)'
;MYDSDTADAWKAAVDAALKETIDEAIEELGEKMVVGSATTAYNVAMVFDFNRPKSHLSKSGKLNSKAPVAKISKPDCDNLAKLILDRVTRCGKIWRDDAQVVTLLISKRFVIGKSSVLMVIKEVEA
;
A
#
# COMPACT_ATOMS: atom_id res chain seq x y z
N MET A 1 4.66 -15.69 -8.96
CA MET A 1 5.76 -14.78 -9.28
C MET A 1 5.22 -13.38 -9.53
N TYR A 2 5.95 -12.40 -9.08
CA TYR A 2 5.61 -10.99 -9.28
C TYR A 2 6.04 -10.56 -10.68
N ASP A 3 5.14 -10.09 -11.49
CA ASP A 3 5.40 -9.69 -12.87
C ASP A 3 5.10 -8.20 -13.11
N SER A 4 5.49 -7.69 -14.28
CA SER A 4 5.31 -6.29 -14.64
C SER A 4 3.84 -5.88 -14.74
N ASP A 5 2.98 -6.78 -15.21
CA ASP A 5 1.55 -6.50 -15.33
C ASP A 5 0.91 -6.31 -13.96
N THR A 6 1.30 -7.15 -12.99
CA THR A 6 0.86 -7.02 -11.60
C THR A 6 1.36 -5.71 -10.99
N ALA A 7 2.63 -5.35 -11.24
CA ALA A 7 3.20 -4.09 -10.77
C ALA A 7 2.47 -2.88 -11.36
N ASP A 8 2.18 -2.91 -12.66
CA ASP A 8 1.47 -1.82 -13.32
C ASP A 8 0.04 -1.68 -12.79
N ALA A 9 -0.64 -2.80 -12.53
CA ALA A 9 -1.97 -2.78 -11.93
C ALA A 9 -1.95 -2.17 -10.53
N TRP A 10 -0.97 -2.52 -9.70
CA TRP A 10 -0.79 -1.94 -8.36
C TRP A 10 -0.50 -0.44 -8.43
N LYS A 11 0.37 -0.02 -9.35
CA LYS A 11 0.70 1.40 -9.56
C LYS A 11 -0.54 2.20 -9.93
N ALA A 12 -1.31 1.72 -10.89
CA ALA A 12 -2.54 2.39 -11.34
C ALA A 12 -3.57 2.49 -10.20
N ALA A 13 -3.75 1.42 -9.44
CA ALA A 13 -4.68 1.39 -8.32
C ALA A 13 -4.27 2.38 -7.22
N VAL A 14 -2.98 2.44 -6.90
CA VAL A 14 -2.45 3.37 -5.89
C VAL A 14 -2.61 4.81 -6.36
N ASP A 15 -2.27 5.11 -7.61
CA ASP A 15 -2.40 6.47 -8.15
C ASP A 15 -3.86 6.94 -8.11
N ALA A 16 -4.81 6.09 -8.49
CA ALA A 16 -6.22 6.40 -8.46
C ALA A 16 -6.72 6.65 -7.02
N ALA A 17 -6.34 5.78 -6.10
CA ALA A 17 -6.72 5.91 -4.69
C ALA A 17 -6.13 7.17 -4.04
N LEU A 18 -4.88 7.49 -4.33
CA LEU A 18 -4.23 8.71 -3.84
C LEU A 18 -4.96 9.95 -4.35
N LYS A 19 -5.25 10.00 -5.64
CA LYS A 19 -5.95 11.13 -6.24
C LYS A 19 -7.33 11.34 -5.59
N GLU A 20 -8.11 10.28 -5.51
CA GLU A 20 -9.45 10.33 -4.93
C GLU A 20 -9.41 10.80 -3.47
N THR A 21 -8.54 10.18 -2.66
CA THR A 21 -8.43 10.51 -1.24
C THR A 21 -7.97 11.95 -1.01
N ILE A 22 -6.98 12.39 -1.77
CA ILE A 22 -6.45 13.76 -1.65
C ILE A 22 -7.47 14.77 -2.12
N ASP A 23 -8.14 14.53 -3.24
CA ASP A 23 -9.18 15.43 -3.76
C ASP A 23 -10.32 15.60 -2.76
N GLU A 24 -10.78 14.51 -2.15
CA GLU A 24 -11.81 14.54 -1.10
C GLU A 24 -11.35 15.34 0.13
N ALA A 25 -10.11 15.12 0.56
CA ALA A 25 -9.55 15.81 1.73
C ALA A 25 -9.37 17.31 1.46
N ILE A 26 -8.94 17.69 0.26
CA ILE A 26 -8.80 19.09 -0.14
C ILE A 26 -10.17 19.77 -0.16
N GLU A 27 -11.17 19.10 -0.70
CA GLU A 27 -12.55 19.63 -0.73
C GLU A 27 -13.09 19.88 0.67
N GLU A 28 -12.81 18.94 1.60
CA GLU A 28 -13.31 19.02 2.97
C GLU A 28 -12.50 19.95 3.86
N LEU A 29 -11.16 19.91 3.78
CA LEU A 29 -10.25 20.55 4.73
C LEU A 29 -9.47 21.74 4.16
N GLY A 30 -9.40 21.84 2.84
CA GLY A 30 -8.55 22.82 2.15
C GLY A 30 -7.14 22.32 1.92
N GLU A 31 -6.51 22.80 0.84
CA GLU A 31 -5.20 22.32 0.37
C GLU A 31 -4.10 22.47 1.42
N LYS A 32 -4.07 23.58 2.13
CA LYS A 32 -3.03 23.86 3.14
C LYS A 32 -3.04 22.88 4.31
N MET A 33 -4.19 22.25 4.56
CA MET A 33 -4.34 21.30 5.67
C MET A 33 -3.97 19.87 5.25
N VAL A 34 -3.90 19.60 3.96
CA VAL A 34 -3.69 18.23 3.42
C VAL A 34 -2.26 18.02 2.99
N VAL A 35 -1.67 18.98 2.32
CA VAL A 35 -0.32 18.85 1.75
C VAL A 35 0.73 19.18 2.79
N GLY A 36 1.59 18.21 3.09
CA GLY A 36 2.67 18.38 4.05
C GLY A 36 3.81 19.25 3.51
N SER A 37 4.53 19.88 4.42
CA SER A 37 5.73 20.66 4.08
C SER A 37 6.94 19.74 3.89
N ALA A 38 8.03 20.29 3.36
CA ALA A 38 9.30 19.58 3.22
C ALA A 38 9.94 19.21 4.59
N THR A 39 9.45 19.79 5.68
CA THR A 39 9.97 19.56 7.04
C THR A 39 9.08 18.66 7.90
N THR A 40 7.97 18.20 7.36
CA THR A 40 7.06 17.28 8.05
C THR A 40 7.64 15.86 8.04
N ALA A 41 7.56 15.16 9.15
CA ALA A 41 7.92 13.75 9.23
C ALA A 41 6.66 12.89 9.18
N TYR A 42 6.80 11.65 8.68
CA TYR A 42 5.66 10.74 8.52
C TYR A 42 5.96 9.36 9.06
N ASN A 43 4.94 8.77 9.68
CA ASN A 43 4.88 7.33 9.93
C ASN A 43 3.96 6.71 8.89
N VAL A 44 4.40 5.62 8.28
CA VAL A 44 3.65 4.92 7.24
C VAL A 44 3.51 3.46 7.62
N ALA A 45 2.29 2.95 7.52
CA ALA A 45 2.01 1.53 7.65
C ALA A 45 1.29 1.05 6.39
N MET A 46 1.68 -0.08 5.87
CA MET A 46 1.06 -0.70 4.70
C MET A 46 0.76 -2.16 4.99
N VAL A 47 -0.43 -2.60 4.61
CA VAL A 47 -0.81 -4.01 4.65
C VAL A 47 -1.22 -4.41 3.24
N PHE A 48 -0.51 -5.37 2.68
CA PHE A 48 -0.78 -5.91 1.35
C PHE A 48 -1.53 -7.22 1.48
N ASP A 49 -2.76 -7.24 0.99
CA ASP A 49 -3.60 -8.43 0.95
C ASP A 49 -3.49 -9.08 -0.42
N PHE A 50 -3.08 -10.34 -0.43
CA PHE A 50 -2.99 -11.14 -1.65
C PHE A 50 -4.05 -12.21 -1.64
N ASN A 51 -4.86 -12.26 -2.69
CA ASN A 51 -5.85 -13.31 -2.86
C ASN A 51 -5.14 -14.67 -2.88
N ARG A 52 -5.61 -15.62 -2.09
CA ARG A 52 -5.05 -16.96 -2.05
C ARG A 52 -5.21 -17.64 -3.42
N PRO A 53 -4.18 -18.34 -3.93
CA PRO A 53 -4.35 -19.17 -5.12
C PRO A 53 -5.37 -20.28 -4.87
N LYS A 54 -6.00 -20.75 -5.94
CA LYS A 54 -7.01 -21.83 -5.87
C LYS A 54 -6.49 -23.09 -5.18
N SER A 55 -5.18 -23.36 -5.30
CA SER A 55 -4.54 -24.51 -4.64
C SER A 55 -4.58 -24.46 -3.13
N HIS A 56 -4.84 -23.28 -2.53
CA HIS A 56 -4.99 -23.12 -1.08
C HIS A 56 -6.42 -23.41 -0.60
N LEU A 57 -7.35 -23.62 -1.52
CA LEU A 57 -8.76 -23.78 -1.22
C LEU A 57 -9.25 -25.18 -1.56
N SER A 58 -10.20 -25.69 -0.78
CA SER A 58 -10.91 -26.92 -1.10
C SER A 58 -11.95 -26.65 -2.18
N LYS A 59 -12.59 -27.72 -2.69
CA LYS A 59 -13.67 -27.61 -3.69
C LYS A 59 -14.83 -26.76 -3.22
N SER A 60 -15.07 -26.70 -1.90
CA SER A 60 -16.12 -25.86 -1.30
C SER A 60 -15.71 -24.40 -1.08
N GLY A 61 -14.50 -24.01 -1.48
CA GLY A 61 -14.00 -22.66 -1.30
C GLY A 61 -13.45 -22.37 0.10
N LYS A 62 -13.36 -23.37 0.96
CA LYS A 62 -12.78 -23.23 2.30
C LYS A 62 -11.28 -23.43 2.27
N LEU A 63 -10.59 -22.86 3.26
CA LEU A 63 -9.14 -22.99 3.38
C LEU A 63 -8.72 -24.45 3.53
N ASN A 64 -7.77 -24.86 2.71
CA ASN A 64 -7.17 -26.18 2.77
C ASN A 64 -6.31 -26.30 4.04
N SER A 65 -6.33 -27.47 4.69
CA SER A 65 -5.54 -27.72 5.91
C SER A 65 -4.03 -27.57 5.70
N LYS A 66 -3.56 -27.73 4.46
CA LYS A 66 -2.13 -27.60 4.10
C LYS A 66 -1.77 -26.20 3.59
N ALA A 67 -2.74 -25.30 3.49
CA ALA A 67 -2.49 -23.94 3.01
C ALA A 67 -1.55 -23.20 3.97
N PRO A 68 -0.54 -22.50 3.45
CA PRO A 68 0.36 -21.73 4.31
C PRO A 68 -0.38 -20.58 4.97
N VAL A 69 -0.03 -20.29 6.22
CA VAL A 69 -0.59 -19.15 6.95
C VAL A 69 0.03 -17.86 6.43
N ALA A 70 1.34 -17.83 6.29
CA ALA A 70 2.08 -16.65 5.86
C ALA A 70 2.42 -16.70 4.39
N LYS A 71 2.42 -15.54 3.74
CA LYS A 71 2.90 -15.41 2.37
C LYS A 71 4.40 -15.18 2.37
N ILE A 72 5.15 -16.26 2.21
CA ILE A 72 6.62 -16.22 2.15
C ILE A 72 7.17 -16.18 0.72
N SER A 73 6.30 -16.15 -0.28
CA SER A 73 6.65 -16.05 -1.70
C SER A 73 6.71 -14.59 -2.15
N LYS A 74 7.28 -14.37 -3.33
CA LYS A 74 7.31 -13.04 -3.97
C LYS A 74 5.90 -12.44 -4.11
N PRO A 75 5.76 -11.11 -4.11
CA PRO A 75 6.85 -10.12 -4.04
C PRO A 75 7.35 -9.89 -2.61
N ASP A 76 8.58 -9.40 -2.49
CA ASP A 76 9.20 -9.10 -1.19
C ASP A 76 8.63 -7.80 -0.60
N CYS A 77 8.60 -7.70 0.72
CA CYS A 77 8.08 -6.51 1.42
C CYS A 77 8.82 -5.23 1.02
N ASP A 78 10.14 -5.28 0.88
CA ASP A 78 10.93 -4.10 0.51
C ASP A 78 10.60 -3.61 -0.91
N ASN A 79 10.38 -4.53 -1.85
CA ASN A 79 9.98 -4.16 -3.21
C ASN A 79 8.59 -3.56 -3.25
N LEU A 80 7.65 -4.09 -2.48
CA LEU A 80 6.30 -3.54 -2.35
C LEU A 80 6.34 -2.13 -1.76
N ALA A 81 7.10 -1.95 -0.69
CA ALA A 81 7.26 -0.66 -0.04
C ALA A 81 7.82 0.38 -1.02
N LYS A 82 8.89 0.02 -1.73
CA LYS A 82 9.55 0.92 -2.69
C LYS A 82 8.57 1.37 -3.78
N LEU A 83 7.78 0.43 -4.30
CA LEU A 83 6.79 0.72 -5.34
C LEU A 83 5.76 1.75 -4.85
N ILE A 84 5.22 1.57 -3.66
CA ILE A 84 4.18 2.45 -3.12
C ILE A 84 4.76 3.81 -2.72
N LEU A 85 5.90 3.82 -2.01
CA LEU A 85 6.55 5.06 -1.61
C LEU A 85 6.90 5.94 -2.82
N ASP A 86 7.36 5.32 -3.90
CA ASP A 86 7.66 6.03 -5.16
C ASP A 86 6.40 6.69 -5.73
N ARG A 87 5.26 6.00 -5.71
CA ARG A 87 4.00 6.56 -6.22
C ARG A 87 3.51 7.72 -5.35
N VAL A 88 3.64 7.62 -4.04
CA VAL A 88 3.26 8.71 -3.11
C VAL A 88 4.15 9.93 -3.35
N THR A 89 5.45 9.73 -3.50
CA THR A 89 6.39 10.82 -3.81
C THR A 89 6.05 11.49 -5.14
N ARG A 90 5.75 10.69 -6.16
CA ARG A 90 5.40 11.21 -7.49
C ARG A 90 4.11 12.02 -7.51
N CYS A 91 3.15 11.70 -6.66
CA CYS A 91 1.91 12.47 -6.63
C CYS A 91 2.14 13.91 -6.13
N GLY A 92 3.19 14.14 -5.36
CA GLY A 92 3.63 15.47 -4.91
C GLY A 92 2.67 16.18 -3.97
N LYS A 93 1.69 15.47 -3.43
CA LYS A 93 0.62 16.05 -2.60
C LYS A 93 0.71 15.70 -1.12
N ILE A 94 1.57 14.76 -0.74
CA ILE A 94 1.73 14.33 0.66
C ILE A 94 3.09 14.76 1.17
N TRP A 95 4.14 14.14 0.67
CA TRP A 95 5.51 14.55 0.99
C TRP A 95 6.28 14.90 -0.28
N ARG A 96 7.42 15.55 -0.11
CA ARG A 96 8.29 15.92 -1.24
C ARG A 96 9.32 14.86 -1.55
N ASP A 97 9.72 14.11 -0.50
CA ASP A 97 10.74 13.09 -0.59
C ASP A 97 10.41 11.99 0.41
N ASP A 98 10.56 10.74 0.02
CA ASP A 98 10.31 9.61 0.92
C ASP A 98 11.30 9.54 2.09
N ALA A 99 12.39 10.32 2.05
CA ALA A 99 13.28 10.51 3.20
C ALA A 99 12.53 11.12 4.42
N GLN A 100 11.38 11.74 4.20
CA GLN A 100 10.53 12.26 5.27
C GLN A 100 9.79 11.16 6.03
N VAL A 101 9.78 9.94 5.51
CA VAL A 101 9.21 8.79 6.20
C VAL A 101 10.21 8.30 7.24
N VAL A 102 9.86 8.44 8.50
CA VAL A 102 10.75 8.10 9.63
C VAL A 102 10.43 6.75 10.25
N THR A 103 9.22 6.25 10.04
CA THR A 103 8.80 4.90 10.45
C THR A 103 8.05 4.25 9.30
N LEU A 104 8.42 3.05 8.97
CA LEU A 104 7.79 2.28 7.91
C LEU A 104 7.51 0.87 8.39
N LEU A 105 6.24 0.49 8.41
CA LEU A 105 5.80 -0.85 8.77
C LEU A 105 5.10 -1.48 7.57
N ILE A 106 5.61 -2.61 7.12
CA ILE A 106 5.09 -3.32 5.95
C ILE A 106 4.70 -4.73 6.35
N SER A 107 3.49 -5.10 5.96
CA SER A 107 2.99 -6.46 6.12
C SER A 107 2.41 -6.96 4.82
N LYS A 108 2.58 -8.23 4.55
CA LYS A 108 1.86 -8.91 3.48
C LYS A 108 1.19 -10.14 4.04
N ARG A 109 0.01 -10.44 3.57
CA ARG A 109 -0.78 -11.58 4.04
C ARG A 109 -1.66 -12.14 2.94
N PHE A 110 -2.10 -13.36 3.13
CA PHE A 110 -3.12 -13.95 2.28
C PHE A 110 -4.51 -13.57 2.76
N VAL A 111 -5.41 -13.40 1.81
CA VAL A 111 -6.85 -13.23 2.07
C VAL A 111 -7.63 -14.10 1.10
N ILE A 112 -8.85 -14.45 1.46
CA ILE A 112 -9.80 -15.04 0.52
C ILE A 112 -10.64 -13.87 0.02
N GLY A 113 -10.36 -13.44 -1.21
CA GLY A 113 -11.01 -12.29 -1.81
C GLY A 113 -10.05 -11.48 -2.66
N LYS A 114 -10.43 -10.25 -2.94
CA LYS A 114 -9.66 -9.36 -3.82
C LYS A 114 -8.34 -8.93 -3.18
N SER A 115 -7.28 -8.96 -3.95
CA SER A 115 -6.00 -8.37 -3.55
C SER A 115 -6.13 -6.85 -3.38
N SER A 116 -5.53 -6.32 -2.35
CA SER A 116 -5.63 -4.89 -2.05
C SER A 116 -4.44 -4.43 -1.19
N VAL A 117 -4.27 -3.13 -1.09
CA VAL A 117 -3.34 -2.52 -0.13
C VAL A 117 -4.08 -1.49 0.71
N LEU A 118 -3.87 -1.57 2.01
CA LEU A 118 -4.29 -0.53 2.94
C LEU A 118 -3.04 0.21 3.39
N MET A 119 -3.06 1.53 3.23
CA MET A 119 -1.96 2.38 3.64
C MET A 119 -2.46 3.44 4.61
N VAL A 120 -1.75 3.59 5.72
CA VAL A 120 -2.02 4.63 6.71
C VAL A 120 -0.78 5.53 6.79
N ILE A 121 -0.98 6.82 6.55
CA ILE A 121 0.07 7.83 6.61
C ILE A 121 -0.30 8.79 7.73
N LYS A 122 0.60 8.95 8.68
CA LYS A 122 0.39 9.82 9.83
C LYS A 122 1.54 10.81 9.95
N GLU A 123 1.19 12.09 10.06
CA GLU A 123 2.18 13.12 10.37
C GLU A 123 2.68 12.97 11.81
N VAL A 124 3.97 13.18 11.99
CA VAL A 124 4.58 13.21 13.32
C VAL A 124 5.46 14.43 13.44
N GLU A 125 5.67 14.85 14.66
CA GLU A 125 6.55 15.98 14.95
C GLU A 125 7.98 15.68 14.48
N ALA A 126 8.52 16.58 13.72
CA ALA A 126 9.88 16.44 13.20
C ALA A 126 10.90 17.01 14.20
#